data_e5b8092d8b3658cd792259e459fdace4
#
_entry.id   e5b8092d8b3658cd792259e459fdace4
#
_cell.length_a   1.000
_cell.length_b   1.000
_cell.length_c   1.000
_cell.angle_alpha   90.00
_cell.angle_beta   90.00
_cell.angle_gamma   90.00
#
_symmetry.space_group_name_H-M   'P 1'
#
loop_
_entity.id
_entity.type
_entity.pdbx_description
1 polymer ?
#
loop_
_entity_poly.entity_id
_entity_poly.type
_entity_poly.pdbx_seq_one_letter_code
_entity_poly.pdbx_strand_id
1 'polypeptide(L)'
;LGCEHPQIVLHLDHGDSFELCKDCIDNGFSSVMIDGSSLPYEENVALTKKVVKYAHKYDVTVEAELGVLAGVEDEVAAEVSHYTKPEEVVDFATRTGCDSLAISIGTSHGAYKFTPEQCTRDPKTGKLVPPPLAFDVLHEIEKRLPGFPIVLHGSSSVPQEYVDMINSLGGKLPDAVGIPEEQLREAAKSAVCKINIDSDSRFAMTAAI
;
A
#
# COMPACT_ATOMS: atom_id res chain seq x y z
N LEU A 1 0.35 -22.54 7.56
CA LEU A 1 1.41 -22.21 8.52
C LEU A 1 0.73 -21.45 9.67
N GLY A 2 0.31 -22.21 10.73
CA GLY A 2 -0.22 -21.61 11.94
C GLY A 2 0.91 -20.95 12.73
N CYS A 3 0.88 -19.64 12.85
CA CYS A 3 1.72 -18.95 13.82
C CYS A 3 1.01 -19.11 15.19
N GLU A 4 1.59 -19.87 16.11
CA GLU A 4 1.01 -20.10 17.44
C GLU A 4 0.91 -18.79 18.26
N HIS A 5 1.71 -17.78 17.90
CA HIS A 5 1.70 -16.44 18.50
C HIS A 5 1.90 -15.38 17.39
N PRO A 6 0.81 -14.86 16.80
CA PRO A 6 0.94 -13.76 15.84
C PRO A 6 1.57 -12.55 16.54
N GLN A 7 2.62 -12.02 15.95
CA GLN A 7 3.18 -10.74 16.40
C GLN A 7 2.29 -9.62 15.89
N ILE A 8 1.71 -8.86 16.81
CA ILE A 8 0.86 -7.71 16.49
C ILE A 8 1.66 -6.46 16.80
N VAL A 9 1.72 -5.55 15.82
CA VAL A 9 2.40 -4.26 15.91
C VAL A 9 1.36 -3.16 15.79
N LEU A 10 1.43 -2.15 16.65
CA LEU A 10 0.64 -0.94 16.49
C LEU A 10 1.39 0.00 15.55
N HIS A 11 0.81 0.25 14.39
CA HIS A 11 1.39 1.04 13.30
C HIS A 11 0.46 2.21 12.96
N LEU A 12 1.02 3.42 12.82
CA LEU A 12 0.33 4.54 12.18
C LEU A 12 0.41 4.37 10.68
N ASP A 13 -0.74 4.27 10.00
CA ASP A 13 -0.85 4.24 8.56
C ASP A 13 -1.18 5.63 8.02
N HIS A 14 -0.53 6.06 6.93
CA HIS A 14 -0.71 7.36 6.27
C HIS A 14 -0.71 8.58 7.22
N GLY A 15 0.31 8.73 8.06
CA GLY A 15 0.49 9.95 8.85
C GLY A 15 0.77 11.16 7.93
N ASP A 16 0.00 12.22 8.10
CA ASP A 16 0.03 13.43 7.26
C ASP A 16 1.02 14.50 7.75
N SER A 17 1.51 14.35 8.97
CA SER A 17 2.33 15.37 9.62
C SER A 17 3.35 14.80 10.59
N PHE A 18 4.42 15.57 10.82
CA PHE A 18 5.38 15.22 11.85
C PHE A 18 4.75 15.16 13.24
N GLU A 19 3.84 16.06 13.53
CA GLU A 19 3.14 16.17 14.80
C GLU A 19 2.34 14.93 15.10
N LEU A 20 1.58 14.41 14.13
CA LEU A 20 0.82 13.15 14.28
C LEU A 20 1.75 11.96 14.50
N CYS A 21 2.81 11.81 13.69
CA CYS A 21 3.80 10.75 13.90
C CYS A 21 4.42 10.82 15.29
N LYS A 22 4.80 12.04 15.74
CA LYS A 22 5.36 12.26 17.06
C LYS A 22 4.39 11.86 18.17
N ASP A 23 3.13 12.26 18.06
CA ASP A 23 2.11 11.95 19.06
C ASP A 23 1.86 10.43 19.14
N CYS A 24 1.84 9.72 18.03
CA CYS A 24 1.75 8.26 18.00
C CYS A 24 2.96 7.61 18.69
N ILE A 25 4.18 8.06 18.40
CA ILE A 25 5.41 7.55 19.01
C ILE A 25 5.39 7.78 20.53
N ASP A 26 5.03 8.99 20.97
CA ASP A 26 4.96 9.36 22.39
C ASP A 26 3.89 8.55 23.14
N ASN A 27 2.88 8.02 22.44
CA ASN A 27 1.83 7.17 22.97
C ASN A 27 2.06 5.66 22.75
N GLY A 28 3.29 5.25 22.39
CA GLY A 28 3.69 3.84 22.43
C GLY A 28 3.52 3.08 21.11
N PHE A 29 3.32 3.77 19.99
CA PHE A 29 3.41 3.12 18.67
C PHE A 29 4.86 2.70 18.44
N SER A 30 5.05 1.46 17.97
CA SER A 30 6.37 0.93 17.64
C SER A 30 6.73 1.06 16.16
N SER A 31 5.79 1.53 15.36
CA SER A 31 5.97 1.80 13.93
C SER A 31 5.08 2.94 13.49
N VAL A 32 5.57 3.81 12.63
CA VAL A 32 4.79 4.91 12.04
C VAL A 32 5.10 5.04 10.55
N MET A 33 4.09 5.43 9.76
CA MET A 33 4.28 5.86 8.40
C MET A 33 4.10 7.37 8.30
N ILE A 34 4.99 8.04 7.58
CA ILE A 34 4.83 9.41 7.13
C ILE A 34 4.58 9.43 5.62
N ASP A 35 3.44 9.94 5.22
CA ASP A 35 3.07 10.06 3.83
C ASP A 35 3.27 11.50 3.33
N GLY A 36 4.41 11.72 2.69
CA GLY A 36 4.75 12.96 2.00
C GLY A 36 4.63 12.84 0.48
N SER A 37 4.00 11.80 -0.04
CA SER A 37 3.96 11.50 -1.48
C SER A 37 3.28 12.58 -2.33
N SER A 38 2.34 13.32 -1.74
CA SER A 38 1.68 14.47 -2.37
C SER A 38 2.51 15.76 -2.41
N LEU A 39 3.62 15.80 -1.67
CA LEU A 39 4.52 16.95 -1.60
C LEU A 39 5.56 16.91 -2.74
N PRO A 40 6.17 18.06 -3.09
CA PRO A 40 7.37 18.06 -3.90
C PRO A 40 8.47 17.17 -3.29
N TYR A 41 9.24 16.49 -4.13
CA TYR A 41 10.24 15.50 -3.71
C TYR A 41 11.14 15.96 -2.56
N GLU A 42 11.70 17.17 -2.64
CA GLU A 42 12.59 17.71 -1.60
C GLU A 42 11.85 17.98 -0.27
N GLU A 43 10.58 18.32 -0.32
CA GLU A 43 9.76 18.51 0.86
C GLU A 43 9.41 17.16 1.52
N ASN A 44 9.09 16.14 0.71
CA ASN A 44 8.90 14.78 1.20
C ASN A 44 10.18 14.25 1.87
N VAL A 45 11.35 14.41 1.24
CA VAL A 45 12.66 14.06 1.84
C VAL A 45 12.85 14.77 3.18
N ALA A 46 12.59 16.07 3.24
CA ALA A 46 12.80 16.85 4.47
C ALA A 46 11.85 16.42 5.60
N LEU A 47 10.57 16.21 5.27
CA LEU A 47 9.56 15.76 6.22
C LEU A 47 9.87 14.36 6.75
N THR A 48 10.11 13.41 5.87
CA THR A 48 10.46 12.02 6.22
C THR A 48 11.70 11.97 7.10
N LYS A 49 12.76 12.69 6.73
CA LYS A 49 13.98 12.77 7.53
C LYS A 49 13.73 13.34 8.94
N LYS A 50 12.84 14.32 9.08
CA LYS A 50 12.45 14.89 10.37
C LYS A 50 11.79 13.83 11.26
N VAL A 51 10.88 13.03 10.70
CA VAL A 51 10.20 11.94 11.41
C VAL A 51 11.20 10.86 11.81
N VAL A 52 12.02 10.37 10.88
CA VAL A 52 13.06 9.35 11.13
C VAL A 52 13.99 9.78 12.27
N LYS A 53 14.47 11.02 12.23
CA LYS A 53 15.35 11.56 13.29
C LYS A 53 14.70 11.56 14.68
N TYR A 54 13.38 11.70 14.74
CA TYR A 54 12.63 11.62 15.99
C TYR A 54 12.40 10.16 16.41
N ALA A 55 11.85 9.36 15.52
CA ALA A 55 11.43 7.97 15.76
C ALA A 55 12.60 7.07 16.22
N HIS A 56 13.75 7.17 15.56
CA HIS A 56 14.93 6.36 15.87
C HIS A 56 15.52 6.61 17.27
N LYS A 57 15.18 7.72 17.93
CA LYS A 57 15.56 7.93 19.35
C LYS A 57 14.82 7.00 20.30
N TYR A 58 13.69 6.48 19.88
CA TYR A 58 12.78 5.64 20.65
C TYR A 58 12.69 4.20 20.11
N ASP A 59 13.58 3.83 19.18
CA ASP A 59 13.59 2.52 18.51
C ASP A 59 12.28 2.22 17.77
N VAL A 60 11.67 3.25 17.18
CA VAL A 60 10.44 3.18 16.38
C VAL A 60 10.80 3.20 14.90
N THR A 61 10.27 2.22 14.14
CA THR A 61 10.49 2.13 12.69
C THR A 61 9.64 3.15 11.93
N VAL A 62 10.19 3.65 10.82
CA VAL A 62 9.53 4.63 9.95
C VAL A 62 9.38 4.08 8.54
N GLU A 63 8.13 3.98 8.12
CA GLU A 63 7.75 3.80 6.73
C GLU A 63 7.58 5.17 6.06
N ALA A 64 7.94 5.28 4.79
CA ALA A 64 7.68 6.46 3.97
C ALA A 64 7.02 6.07 2.66
N GLU A 65 6.58 7.04 1.86
CA GLU A 65 5.98 6.79 0.56
C GLU A 65 6.65 7.61 -0.55
N LEU A 66 6.86 6.95 -1.69
CA LEU A 66 7.37 7.56 -2.90
C LEU A 66 6.60 7.08 -4.13
N GLY A 67 6.04 8.02 -4.87
CA GLY A 67 5.02 7.80 -5.88
C GLY A 67 3.65 8.16 -5.35
N VAL A 68 2.63 8.15 -6.19
CA VAL A 68 1.25 8.48 -5.81
C VAL A 68 0.33 7.35 -6.24
N LEU A 69 -0.46 6.85 -5.29
CA LEU A 69 -1.51 5.87 -5.57
C LEU A 69 -2.84 6.58 -5.83
N ALA A 70 -3.54 6.17 -6.89
CA ALA A 70 -4.91 6.64 -7.12
C ALA A 70 -5.90 5.96 -6.16
N GLY A 71 -7.12 6.50 -6.09
CA GLY A 71 -8.22 6.01 -5.29
C GLY A 71 -8.44 6.80 -4.01
N VAL A 72 -9.33 6.30 -3.17
CA VAL A 72 -9.71 6.92 -1.91
C VAL A 72 -9.65 5.87 -0.82
N GLU A 73 -8.94 6.19 0.26
CA GLU A 73 -8.90 5.41 1.49
C GLU A 73 -8.90 6.39 2.66
N ASP A 74 -9.99 6.37 3.43
CA ASP A 74 -10.26 7.31 4.53
C ASP A 74 -10.04 8.78 4.11
N GLU A 75 -8.98 9.44 4.56
CA GLU A 75 -8.66 10.83 4.24
C GLU A 75 -7.68 11.00 3.07
N VAL A 76 -7.14 9.88 2.54
CA VAL A 76 -6.20 9.90 1.40
C VAL A 76 -6.96 9.76 0.09
N ALA A 77 -6.77 10.68 -0.83
CA ALA A 77 -7.41 10.65 -2.15
C ALA A 77 -6.49 11.19 -3.24
N ALA A 78 -6.41 10.45 -4.35
CA ALA A 78 -5.73 10.90 -5.56
C ALA A 78 -6.48 10.42 -6.81
N GLU A 79 -6.55 11.27 -7.83
CA GLU A 79 -7.25 10.96 -9.09
C GLU A 79 -6.40 10.08 -10.02
N VAL A 80 -5.08 10.19 -9.95
CA VAL A 80 -4.15 9.52 -10.87
C VAL A 80 -2.97 8.95 -10.10
N SER A 81 -2.58 7.72 -10.44
CA SER A 81 -1.35 7.11 -9.94
C SER A 81 -0.12 7.63 -10.68
N HIS A 82 0.93 7.91 -9.93
CA HIS A 82 2.27 8.16 -10.46
C HIS A 82 3.21 7.07 -9.97
N TYR A 83 3.67 6.22 -10.89
CA TYR A 83 4.58 5.13 -10.55
C TYR A 83 5.89 5.65 -9.98
N THR A 84 6.38 4.94 -8.99
CA THR A 84 7.68 5.22 -8.36
C THR A 84 8.79 5.06 -9.39
N LYS A 85 9.71 6.02 -9.42
CA LYS A 85 10.89 5.94 -10.26
C LYS A 85 12.03 5.25 -9.53
N PRO A 86 12.53 4.12 -10.03
CA PRO A 86 13.57 3.34 -9.32
C PRO A 86 14.85 4.14 -9.03
N GLU A 87 15.18 5.11 -9.87
CA GLU A 87 16.33 5.98 -9.65
C GLU A 87 16.20 6.92 -8.45
N GLU A 88 14.96 7.32 -8.10
CA GLU A 88 14.69 8.18 -6.96
C GLU A 88 14.71 7.41 -5.62
N VAL A 89 14.45 6.10 -5.65
CA VAL A 89 14.34 5.28 -4.43
C VAL A 89 15.65 5.25 -3.63
N VAL A 90 16.77 5.05 -4.31
CA VAL A 90 18.10 4.98 -3.65
C VAL A 90 18.45 6.31 -2.99
N ASP A 91 18.24 7.42 -3.70
CA ASP A 91 18.49 8.76 -3.17
C ASP A 91 17.58 9.05 -1.96
N PHE A 92 16.27 8.75 -2.12
CA PHE A 92 15.29 8.97 -1.06
C PHE A 92 15.62 8.18 0.21
N ALA A 93 15.80 6.86 0.11
CA ALA A 93 16.10 6.00 1.24
C ALA A 93 17.41 6.40 1.94
N THR A 94 18.45 6.75 1.15
CA THR A 94 19.75 7.18 1.68
C THR A 94 19.65 8.51 2.42
N ARG A 95 18.92 9.48 1.87
CA ARG A 95 18.82 10.83 2.43
C ARG A 95 17.89 10.90 3.64
N THR A 96 16.84 10.11 3.65
CA THR A 96 15.84 10.09 4.73
C THR A 96 16.24 9.16 5.86
N GLY A 97 16.80 7.99 5.54
CA GLY A 97 17.10 6.92 6.47
C GLY A 97 15.85 6.18 6.95
N CYS A 98 14.75 6.19 6.16
CA CYS A 98 13.55 5.41 6.47
C CYS A 98 13.83 3.90 6.46
N ASP A 99 13.05 3.15 7.22
CA ASP A 99 13.26 1.71 7.42
C ASP A 99 12.55 0.86 6.37
N SER A 100 11.47 1.39 5.77
CA SER A 100 10.75 0.80 4.65
C SER A 100 10.14 1.88 3.76
N LEU A 101 9.79 1.50 2.53
CA LEU A 101 9.25 2.44 1.55
C LEU A 101 8.04 1.85 0.82
N ALA A 102 6.91 2.53 0.93
CA ALA A 102 5.75 2.28 0.09
C ALA A 102 6.01 2.83 -1.32
N ILE A 103 5.71 2.01 -2.32
CA ILE A 103 5.90 2.33 -3.74
C ILE A 103 4.61 2.18 -4.52
N SER A 104 4.49 2.95 -5.60
CA SER A 104 3.41 2.87 -6.56
C SER A 104 3.85 2.08 -7.79
N ILE A 105 3.23 0.91 -8.00
CA ILE A 105 3.48 0.02 -9.16
C ILE A 105 2.19 -0.46 -9.83
N GLY A 106 1.08 0.28 -9.64
CA GLY A 106 -0.22 -0.02 -10.24
C GLY A 106 -1.25 -0.56 -9.25
N THR A 107 -0.97 -0.56 -7.95
CA THR A 107 -1.99 -0.71 -6.91
C THR A 107 -2.78 0.60 -6.74
N SER A 108 -3.96 0.54 -6.12
CA SER A 108 -4.83 1.68 -5.93
C SER A 108 -5.66 1.49 -4.66
N HIS A 109 -5.99 2.57 -3.97
CA HIS A 109 -6.83 2.53 -2.78
C HIS A 109 -8.30 2.21 -3.11
N GLY A 110 -9.05 1.69 -2.13
CA GLY A 110 -10.47 1.37 -2.25
C GLY A 110 -10.77 0.05 -2.99
N ALA A 111 -12.06 -0.17 -3.27
CA ALA A 111 -12.59 -1.40 -3.89
C ALA A 111 -12.69 -1.32 -5.42
N TYR A 112 -12.58 -0.14 -5.99
CA TYR A 112 -12.63 0.13 -7.41
C TYR A 112 -11.25 0.57 -7.90
N LYS A 113 -10.31 -0.36 -7.86
CA LYS A 113 -8.90 -0.09 -8.15
C LYS A 113 -8.64 0.23 -9.62
N PHE A 114 -9.50 -0.28 -10.49
CA PHE A 114 -9.40 -0.13 -11.93
C PHE A 114 -10.77 0.20 -12.51
N THR A 115 -10.81 1.04 -13.54
CA THR A 115 -12.02 1.22 -14.32
C THR A 115 -12.23 0.02 -15.25
N PRO A 116 -13.48 -0.25 -15.70
CA PRO A 116 -13.73 -1.34 -16.66
C PRO A 116 -12.90 -1.24 -17.94
N GLU A 117 -12.56 -0.01 -18.38
CA GLU A 117 -11.76 0.27 -19.58
C GLU A 117 -10.28 -0.11 -19.38
N GLN A 118 -9.78 -0.08 -18.15
CA GLN A 118 -8.42 -0.49 -17.81
C GLN A 118 -8.28 -2.01 -17.70
N CYS A 119 -9.40 -2.71 -17.54
CA CYS A 119 -9.46 -4.17 -17.39
C CYS A 119 -9.72 -4.87 -18.73
N THR A 120 -9.30 -6.12 -18.81
CA THR A 120 -9.82 -7.06 -19.81
C THR A 120 -10.96 -7.86 -19.21
N ARG A 121 -11.79 -8.53 -20.06
CA ARG A 121 -12.82 -9.46 -19.57
C ARG A 121 -12.40 -10.90 -19.86
N ASP A 122 -12.43 -11.72 -18.83
CA ASP A 122 -12.24 -13.16 -19.00
C ASP A 122 -13.35 -13.71 -19.89
N PRO A 123 -13.03 -14.36 -21.02
CA PRO A 123 -14.03 -14.82 -22.00
C PRO A 123 -14.92 -15.95 -21.48
N LYS A 124 -14.53 -16.64 -20.40
CA LYS A 124 -15.28 -17.75 -19.82
C LYS A 124 -16.22 -17.29 -18.71
N THR A 125 -15.75 -16.40 -17.86
CA THR A 125 -16.48 -15.96 -16.66
C THR A 125 -17.16 -14.60 -16.83
N GLY A 126 -16.73 -13.80 -17.82
CA GLY A 126 -17.18 -12.42 -18.02
C GLY A 126 -16.65 -11.43 -16.97
N LYS A 127 -15.92 -11.90 -15.97
CA LYS A 127 -15.36 -11.06 -14.89
C LYS A 127 -14.23 -10.18 -15.40
N LEU A 128 -14.05 -9.04 -14.74
CA LEU A 128 -12.96 -8.13 -15.02
C LEU A 128 -11.63 -8.73 -14.56
N VAL A 129 -10.61 -8.59 -15.39
CA VAL A 129 -9.22 -8.96 -15.10
C VAL A 129 -8.40 -7.70 -15.16
N PRO A 130 -7.82 -7.25 -14.02
CA PRO A 130 -7.03 -6.03 -13.97
C PRO A 130 -5.71 -6.19 -14.73
N PRO A 131 -5.07 -5.07 -15.10
CA PRO A 131 -3.72 -5.10 -15.67
C PRO A 131 -2.70 -5.67 -14.66
N PRO A 132 -1.57 -6.21 -15.14
CA PRO A 132 -0.51 -6.65 -14.24
C PRO A 132 0.13 -5.46 -13.52
N LEU A 133 0.62 -5.70 -12.30
CA LEU A 133 1.49 -4.76 -11.61
C LEU A 133 2.79 -4.55 -12.40
N ALA A 134 3.41 -3.37 -12.25
CA ALA A 134 4.68 -3.04 -12.88
C ALA A 134 5.85 -3.72 -12.14
N PHE A 135 5.97 -5.04 -12.31
CA PHE A 135 7.04 -5.84 -11.70
C PHE A 135 8.43 -5.44 -12.16
N ASP A 136 8.56 -4.90 -13.36
CA ASP A 136 9.81 -4.33 -13.87
C ASP A 136 10.31 -3.18 -12.98
N VAL A 137 9.42 -2.32 -12.50
CA VAL A 137 9.74 -1.26 -11.52
C VAL A 137 10.21 -1.87 -10.20
N LEU A 138 9.47 -2.86 -9.66
CA LEU A 138 9.83 -3.53 -8.40
C LEU A 138 11.20 -4.22 -8.50
N HIS A 139 11.44 -4.97 -9.55
CA HIS A 139 12.72 -5.68 -9.75
C HIS A 139 13.90 -4.72 -9.97
N GLU A 140 13.68 -3.59 -10.65
CA GLU A 140 14.73 -2.59 -10.80
C GLU A 140 15.05 -1.89 -9.48
N ILE A 141 14.04 -1.64 -8.63
CA ILE A 141 14.24 -1.14 -7.26
C ILE A 141 15.06 -2.13 -6.44
N GLU A 142 14.65 -3.40 -6.42
CA GLU A 142 15.37 -4.46 -5.68
C GLU A 142 16.84 -4.60 -6.12
N LYS A 143 17.09 -4.49 -7.42
CA LYS A 143 18.44 -4.52 -7.98
C LYS A 143 19.29 -3.33 -7.53
N ARG A 144 18.70 -2.13 -7.44
CA ARG A 144 19.40 -0.90 -7.03
C ARG A 144 19.60 -0.80 -5.52
N LEU A 145 18.69 -1.33 -4.74
CA LEU A 145 18.71 -1.28 -3.28
C LEU A 145 18.43 -2.68 -2.70
N PRO A 146 19.36 -3.63 -2.82
CA PRO A 146 19.16 -5.01 -2.40
C PRO A 146 18.86 -5.13 -0.91
N GLY A 147 17.79 -5.89 -0.57
CA GLY A 147 17.40 -6.17 0.80
C GLY A 147 16.70 -5.01 1.53
N PHE A 148 16.41 -3.91 0.85
CA PHE A 148 15.63 -2.83 1.44
C PHE A 148 14.14 -3.19 1.45
N PRO A 149 13.43 -3.04 2.59
CA PRO A 149 12.03 -3.40 2.72
C PRO A 149 11.10 -2.53 1.88
N ILE A 150 10.30 -3.14 1.00
CA ILE A 150 9.31 -2.48 0.16
C ILE A 150 7.90 -2.80 0.68
N VAL A 151 7.01 -1.82 0.58
CA VAL A 151 5.61 -1.92 1.00
C VAL A 151 4.70 -1.65 -0.19
N LEU A 152 3.59 -2.38 -0.26
CA LEU A 152 2.51 -2.14 -1.22
C LEU A 152 1.24 -1.72 -0.49
N HIS A 153 0.80 -0.48 -0.74
CA HIS A 153 -0.51 0.03 -0.36
C HIS A 153 -1.55 -0.28 -1.42
N GLY A 154 -2.83 -0.09 -1.08
CA GLY A 154 -3.93 -0.28 -2.01
C GLY A 154 -4.01 -1.68 -2.62
N SER A 155 -3.65 -2.71 -1.87
CA SER A 155 -3.42 -4.06 -2.39
C SER A 155 -4.54 -5.06 -2.08
N SER A 156 -5.70 -4.62 -1.60
CA SER A 156 -6.85 -5.52 -1.39
C SER A 156 -7.18 -6.31 -2.65
N SER A 157 -7.46 -7.60 -2.50
CA SER A 157 -7.74 -8.51 -3.62
C SER A 157 -9.20 -8.44 -4.09
N VAL A 158 -10.07 -7.85 -3.27
CA VAL A 158 -11.51 -7.75 -3.52
C VAL A 158 -12.11 -9.11 -3.90
N PRO A 159 -12.15 -10.07 -2.95
CA PRO A 159 -12.59 -11.44 -3.24
C PRO A 159 -13.99 -11.45 -3.83
N GLN A 160 -14.10 -11.99 -5.04
CA GLN A 160 -15.35 -11.94 -5.82
C GLN A 160 -16.49 -12.73 -5.17
N GLU A 161 -16.19 -13.70 -4.32
CA GLU A 161 -17.20 -14.43 -3.55
C GLU A 161 -17.97 -13.52 -2.58
N TYR A 162 -17.28 -12.56 -1.93
CA TYR A 162 -17.94 -11.58 -1.04
C TYR A 162 -18.71 -10.53 -1.84
N VAL A 163 -18.15 -10.08 -2.98
CA VAL A 163 -18.84 -9.16 -3.89
C VAL A 163 -20.15 -9.78 -4.40
N ASP A 164 -20.10 -11.02 -4.87
CA ASP A 164 -21.25 -11.75 -5.37
C ASP A 164 -22.30 -11.96 -4.25
N MET A 165 -21.87 -12.32 -3.04
CA MET A 165 -22.75 -12.50 -1.88
C MET A 165 -23.44 -11.19 -1.49
N ILE A 166 -22.70 -10.10 -1.33
CA ILE A 166 -23.24 -8.77 -1.00
C ILE A 166 -24.25 -8.32 -2.06
N ASN A 167 -23.91 -8.46 -3.35
CA ASN A 167 -24.81 -8.08 -4.44
C ASN A 167 -26.09 -8.94 -4.47
N SER A 168 -26.00 -10.24 -4.15
CA SER A 168 -27.16 -11.14 -4.12
C SER A 168 -28.16 -10.79 -3.01
N LEU A 169 -27.69 -10.15 -1.96
CA LEU A 169 -28.48 -9.71 -0.80
C LEU A 169 -28.94 -8.25 -0.89
N GLY A 170 -28.80 -7.61 -2.06
CA GLY A 170 -29.29 -6.25 -2.32
C GLY A 170 -28.22 -5.16 -2.27
N GLY A 171 -26.96 -5.51 -2.07
CA GLY A 171 -25.83 -4.61 -2.21
C GLY A 171 -25.65 -4.16 -3.67
N LYS A 172 -24.81 -3.15 -3.87
CA LYS A 172 -24.53 -2.55 -5.19
C LYS A 172 -23.03 -2.32 -5.35
N LEU A 173 -22.32 -3.38 -5.68
CA LEU A 173 -20.88 -3.37 -5.94
C LEU A 173 -20.61 -3.82 -7.40
N PRO A 174 -21.10 -3.05 -8.42
CA PRO A 174 -20.82 -3.40 -9.81
C PRO A 174 -19.34 -3.20 -10.11
N ASP A 175 -18.75 -4.12 -10.88
CA ASP A 175 -17.38 -4.00 -11.39
C ASP A 175 -16.28 -3.81 -10.32
N ALA A 176 -16.56 -4.13 -9.05
CA ALA A 176 -15.55 -4.11 -8.00
C ALA A 176 -14.47 -5.15 -8.28
N VAL A 177 -13.21 -4.72 -8.38
CA VAL A 177 -12.06 -5.57 -8.71
C VAL A 177 -10.83 -5.11 -7.97
N GLY A 178 -10.07 -6.05 -7.42
CA GLY A 178 -8.84 -5.82 -6.68
C GLY A 178 -7.59 -6.34 -7.39
N ILE A 179 -6.50 -6.42 -6.63
CA ILE A 179 -5.24 -6.98 -7.11
C ILE A 179 -5.31 -8.51 -6.99
N PRO A 180 -5.07 -9.28 -8.07
CA PRO A 180 -5.06 -10.74 -7.99
C PRO A 180 -4.04 -11.25 -6.95
N GLU A 181 -4.46 -12.21 -6.11
CA GLU A 181 -3.58 -12.77 -5.08
C GLU A 181 -2.28 -13.34 -5.65
N GLU A 182 -2.31 -13.90 -6.86
CA GLU A 182 -1.13 -14.44 -7.51
C GLU A 182 -0.07 -13.35 -7.75
N GLN A 183 -0.49 -12.13 -8.07
CA GLN A 183 0.42 -11.00 -8.23
C GLN A 183 0.99 -10.54 -6.88
N LEU A 184 0.19 -10.54 -5.83
CA LEU A 184 0.67 -10.23 -4.47
C LEU A 184 1.64 -11.29 -3.98
N ARG A 185 1.37 -12.58 -4.24
CA ARG A 185 2.29 -13.69 -3.93
C ARG A 185 3.59 -13.60 -4.71
N GLU A 186 3.54 -13.12 -5.95
CA GLU A 186 4.75 -12.91 -6.75
C GLU A 186 5.57 -11.74 -6.19
N ALA A 187 4.93 -10.62 -5.87
CA ALA A 187 5.59 -9.47 -5.23
C ALA A 187 6.27 -9.85 -3.90
N ALA A 188 5.62 -10.69 -3.09
CA ALA A 188 6.15 -11.17 -1.81
C ALA A 188 7.36 -12.13 -1.93
N LYS A 189 7.69 -12.59 -3.12
CA LYS A 189 8.94 -13.35 -3.38
C LYS A 189 10.15 -12.44 -3.62
N SER A 190 9.90 -11.15 -3.80
CA SER A 190 10.88 -10.10 -4.02
C SER A 190 11.08 -9.26 -2.75
N ALA A 191 11.37 -7.98 -2.88
CA ALA A 191 11.63 -7.07 -1.76
C ALA A 191 10.37 -6.67 -0.96
N VAL A 192 9.17 -7.06 -1.40
CA VAL A 192 7.92 -6.69 -0.71
C VAL A 192 7.78 -7.47 0.60
N CYS A 193 7.82 -6.74 1.71
CA CYS A 193 7.75 -7.28 3.08
C CYS A 193 6.45 -6.96 3.82
N LYS A 194 5.67 -5.97 3.35
CA LYS A 194 4.38 -5.54 3.91
C LYS A 194 3.40 -5.29 2.78
N ILE A 195 2.15 -5.72 2.97
CA ILE A 195 1.05 -5.53 2.02
C ILE A 195 -0.15 -5.01 2.81
N ASN A 196 -0.61 -3.79 2.48
CA ASN A 196 -1.77 -3.18 3.11
C ASN A 196 -3.06 -3.66 2.45
N ILE A 197 -3.97 -4.18 3.27
CA ILE A 197 -5.31 -4.62 2.86
C ILE A 197 -6.35 -4.06 3.84
N ASP A 198 -7.40 -3.44 3.33
CA ASP A 198 -8.54 -2.97 4.09
C ASP A 198 -9.86 -3.50 3.53
N SER A 199 -10.14 -3.27 2.25
CA SER A 199 -11.41 -3.63 1.59
C SER A 199 -11.77 -5.10 1.75
N ASP A 200 -10.80 -6.02 1.75
CA ASP A 200 -11.05 -7.46 1.90
C ASP A 200 -11.67 -7.79 3.27
N SER A 201 -11.15 -7.16 4.33
CA SER A 201 -11.70 -7.32 5.67
C SER A 201 -13.10 -6.72 5.80
N ARG A 202 -13.33 -5.54 5.21
CA ARG A 202 -14.66 -4.90 5.19
C ARG A 202 -15.68 -5.75 4.43
N PHE A 203 -15.31 -6.32 3.28
CA PHE A 203 -16.20 -7.19 2.51
C PHE A 203 -16.50 -8.50 3.23
N ALA A 204 -15.50 -9.13 3.84
CA ALA A 204 -15.69 -10.33 4.63
C ALA A 204 -16.68 -10.09 5.79
N MET A 205 -16.53 -8.98 6.52
CA MET A 205 -17.45 -8.59 7.58
C MET A 205 -18.86 -8.31 7.04
N THR A 206 -18.99 -7.53 5.98
CA THR A 206 -20.28 -7.17 5.39
C THR A 206 -21.02 -8.38 4.84
N ALA A 207 -20.30 -9.31 4.20
CA ALA A 207 -20.89 -10.55 3.68
C ALA A 207 -21.36 -11.51 4.77
N ALA A 208 -20.77 -11.44 5.97
CA ALA A 208 -21.10 -12.28 7.11
C ALA A 208 -22.31 -11.79 7.95
N ILE A 209 -22.70 -10.52 7.84
CA ILE A 209 -23.83 -9.90 8.54
C ILE A 209 -25.13 -10.06 7.74
#